data_36e2f464d94279b824f78613fb8e1432
#
_entry.id   36e2f464d94279b824f78613fb8e1432
#
_cell.length_a   1.000
_cell.length_b   1.000
_cell.length_c   1.000
_cell.angle_alpha   90.00
_cell.angle_beta   90.00
_cell.angle_gamma   90.00
#
_symmetry.space_group_name_H-M   'P 1'
#
loop_
_entity.id
_entity.type
_entity.pdbx_description
1 polymer ?
#
loop_
_entity_poly.entity_id
_entity_poly.type
_entity_poly.pdbx_seq_one_letter_code
_entity_poly.pdbx_strand_id
1 'polypeptide(L)' 'MVDAAKVNENMERAVVESAEKLEGAAELLKLLEDKADREAITAAELAAVRCVVESCAQALDSSWQ' A
#
# COMPACT_ATOMS: atom_id res chain seq x y z
N MET A 1 -28.84 -12.48 -0.12
CA MET A 1 -28.32 -12.18 -1.46
C MET A 1 -27.41 -10.97 -1.38
N VAL A 2 -26.22 -11.05 -1.94
CA VAL A 2 -25.27 -9.93 -1.91
C VAL A 2 -25.67 -8.90 -2.95
N ASP A 3 -25.72 -7.63 -2.55
CA ASP A 3 -26.00 -6.53 -3.46
C ASP A 3 -24.75 -6.26 -4.32
N ALA A 4 -24.87 -6.41 -5.63
CA ALA A 4 -23.76 -6.21 -6.57
C ALA A 4 -23.23 -4.78 -6.52
N ALA A 5 -24.10 -3.78 -6.33
CA ALA A 5 -23.69 -2.39 -6.22
C ALA A 5 -22.82 -2.16 -4.97
N LYS A 6 -23.17 -2.81 -3.86
CA LYS A 6 -22.40 -2.72 -2.62
C LYS A 6 -21.03 -3.37 -2.76
N VAL A 7 -20.96 -4.51 -3.43
CA VAL A 7 -19.69 -5.20 -3.71
C VAL A 7 -18.77 -4.29 -4.55
N ASN A 8 -19.33 -3.67 -5.59
CA ASN A 8 -18.58 -2.76 -6.46
C ASN A 8 -18.04 -1.54 -5.69
N GLU A 9 -18.88 -0.96 -4.82
CA GLU A 9 -18.47 0.18 -3.98
C GLU A 9 -17.31 -0.20 -3.05
N ASN A 10 -17.39 -1.38 -2.44
CA ASN A 10 -16.35 -1.86 -1.55
C ASN A 10 -15.04 -2.09 -2.29
N MET A 11 -15.12 -2.65 -3.50
CA MET A 11 -13.94 -2.86 -4.34
C MET A 11 -13.33 -1.54 -4.78
N GLU A 12 -14.15 -0.57 -5.21
CA GLU A 12 -13.66 0.75 -5.59
C GLU A 12 -12.96 1.45 -4.43
N ARG A 13 -13.56 1.37 -3.24
CA ARG A 13 -12.95 1.96 -2.05
C ARG A 13 -11.61 1.31 -1.72
N ALA A 14 -11.54 -0.01 -1.78
CA ALA A 14 -10.31 -0.74 -1.52
C ALA A 14 -9.21 -0.36 -2.51
N VAL A 15 -9.57 -0.24 -3.79
CA VAL A 15 -8.62 0.16 -4.85
C VAL A 15 -8.12 1.57 -4.61
N VAL A 16 -9.01 2.53 -4.32
CA VAL A 16 -8.64 3.93 -4.08
C VAL A 16 -7.74 4.05 -2.85
N GLU A 17 -8.12 3.43 -1.75
CA GLU A 17 -7.32 3.46 -0.52
C GLU A 17 -5.95 2.81 -0.71
N SER A 18 -5.90 1.70 -1.44
CA SER A 18 -4.64 1.01 -1.73
C SER A 18 -3.76 1.86 -2.65
N ALA A 19 -4.35 2.53 -3.64
CA ALA A 19 -3.62 3.41 -4.54
C ALA A 19 -3.00 4.58 -3.77
N GLU A 20 -3.74 5.18 -2.85
CA GLU A 20 -3.23 6.27 -2.00
C GLU A 20 -2.07 5.80 -1.13
N LYS A 21 -2.20 4.62 -0.53
CA LYS A 21 -1.12 4.04 0.28
C LYS A 21 0.10 3.69 -0.56
N LEU A 22 -0.11 3.19 -1.77
CA LEU A 22 0.98 2.87 -2.68
C LEU A 22 1.71 4.13 -3.14
N GLU A 23 1.00 5.23 -3.34
CA GLU A 23 1.64 6.52 -3.64
C GLU A 23 2.53 6.96 -2.50
N GLY A 24 2.04 6.82 -1.26
CA GLY A 24 2.84 7.11 -0.08
C GLY A 24 4.08 6.23 0.02
N ALA A 25 3.92 4.94 -0.29
CA ALA A 25 5.04 4.01 -0.31
C ALA A 25 6.06 4.38 -1.39
N ALA A 26 5.59 4.80 -2.57
CA ALA A 26 6.46 5.23 -3.66
C ALA A 26 7.27 6.48 -3.28
N GLU A 27 6.65 7.44 -2.62
CA GLU A 27 7.36 8.63 -2.12
C GLU A 27 8.38 8.26 -1.05
N LEU A 28 8.04 7.35 -0.16
CA LEU A 28 8.95 6.87 0.86
C LEU A 28 10.15 6.16 0.22
N LEU A 29 9.92 5.37 -0.81
CA LEU A 29 10.99 4.72 -1.56
C LEU A 29 11.91 5.73 -2.22
N LYS A 30 11.38 6.82 -2.76
CA LYS A 30 12.18 7.90 -3.33
C LYS A 30 13.09 8.52 -2.28
N LEU A 31 12.54 8.79 -1.10
CA LEU A 31 13.33 9.32 0.01
C LEU A 31 14.44 8.35 0.42
N LEU A 32 14.14 7.05 0.43
CA LEU A 32 15.13 6.03 0.77
C LEU A 32 16.20 5.90 -0.31
N GLU A 33 15.83 6.04 -1.59
CA GLU A 33 16.80 6.06 -2.69
C GLU A 33 17.79 7.22 -2.53
N ASP A 34 17.27 8.41 -2.22
CA ASP A 34 18.11 9.59 -1.97
C ASP A 34 19.01 9.36 -0.76
N LYS A 35 18.47 8.76 0.28
CA LYS A 35 19.23 8.44 1.47
C LYS A 35 20.33 7.43 1.19
N ALA A 36 20.03 6.41 0.38
CA ALA A 36 20.98 5.35 0.03
C ALA A 36 22.23 5.87 -0.68
N ASP A 37 22.12 6.99 -1.38
CA ASP A 37 23.26 7.64 -2.03
C ASP A 37 24.20 8.29 -1.01
N ARG A 38 23.74 8.53 0.21
CA ARG A 38 24.48 9.26 1.25
C ARG A 38 24.72 8.45 2.50
N GLU A 39 23.79 7.56 2.84
CA GLU A 39 23.80 6.79 4.08
C GLU A 39 23.27 5.39 3.84
N ALA A 40 23.51 4.51 4.81
CA ALA A 40 22.94 3.17 4.77
C ALA A 40 21.45 3.21 5.13
N ILE A 41 20.66 2.39 4.45
CA ILE A 41 19.25 2.22 4.76
C ILE A 41 19.15 1.21 5.91
N THR A 42 18.31 1.52 6.90
CA THR A 42 18.11 0.64 8.04
C THR A 42 17.03 -0.41 7.76
N ALA A 43 17.08 -1.52 8.48
CA ALA A 43 16.06 -2.56 8.41
C ALA A 43 14.68 -2.02 8.82
N ALA A 44 14.64 -1.08 9.77
CA ALA A 44 13.38 -0.46 10.20
C ALA A 44 12.73 0.33 9.07
N GLU A 45 13.53 1.04 8.27
CA GLU A 45 13.03 1.79 7.12
C GLU A 45 12.45 0.86 6.05
N LEU A 46 13.15 -0.23 5.77
CA LEU A 46 12.67 -1.24 4.82
C LEU A 46 11.39 -1.92 5.33
N ALA A 47 11.34 -2.22 6.63
CA ALA A 47 10.17 -2.83 7.24
C ALA A 47 8.95 -1.91 7.14
N ALA A 48 9.14 -0.59 7.28
CA ALA A 48 8.04 0.37 7.14
C ALA A 48 7.42 0.31 5.74
N VAL A 49 8.24 0.26 4.70
CA VAL A 49 7.76 0.14 3.32
C VAL A 49 7.05 -1.20 3.13
N ARG A 50 7.63 -2.28 3.62
CA ARG A 50 7.02 -3.61 3.52
C ARG A 50 5.65 -3.65 4.19
N CYS A 51 5.52 -3.06 5.37
CA CYS A 51 4.24 -3.02 6.09
C CYS A 51 3.16 -2.30 5.29
N VAL A 52 3.49 -1.20 4.64
CA VAL A 52 2.53 -0.47 3.79
C VAL A 52 2.09 -1.33 2.61
N VAL A 53 3.03 -1.97 1.93
CA VAL A 53 2.74 -2.83 0.78
C VAL A 53 1.89 -4.03 1.20
N GLU A 54 2.23 -4.68 2.30
CA GLU A 54 1.46 -5.82 2.82
C GLU A 54 0.05 -5.41 3.21
N SER A 55 -0.11 -4.24 3.82
CA SER A 55 -1.42 -3.70 4.19
C SER A 55 -2.28 -3.48 2.95
N CYS A 56 -1.71 -2.94 1.87
CA CYS A 56 -2.42 -2.77 0.60
C CYS A 56 -2.83 -4.11 -0.01
N ALA A 57 -1.91 -5.07 0.00
CA ALA A 57 -2.18 -6.41 -0.54
C ALA A 57 -3.31 -7.10 0.23
N GLN A 58 -3.31 -7.01 1.56
CA GLN A 58 -4.37 -7.58 2.39
C GLN A 58 -5.72 -6.91 2.14
N ALA A 59 -5.74 -5.59 1.99
CA ALA A 59 -6.97 -4.86 1.71
C ALA A 59 -7.58 -5.27 0.38
N LEU A 60 -6.75 -5.43 -0.65
CA LEU A 60 -7.20 -5.86 -1.98
C LEU A 60 -7.68 -7.31 -1.94
N ASP A 61 -6.94 -8.19 -1.27
CA ASP A 61 -7.31 -9.59 -1.14
C ASP A 61 -8.65 -9.75 -0.41
N SER A 62 -8.84 -9.02 0.67
CA SER A 62 -10.08 -9.04 1.43
C SER A 62 -11.28 -8.56 0.62
N SER A 63 -11.07 -7.64 -0.31
CA SER A 63 -12.16 -7.10 -1.14
C SER A 63 -12.71 -8.11 -2.14
N TRP A 64 -11.95 -9.18 -2.44
CA TRP A 64 -12.36 -10.25 -3.35
C TRP A 64 -13.14 -11.37 -2.65
N GLN A 65 -13.18 -11.38 -1.34
CA GLN A 65 -13.89 -12.37 -0.54
C GLN A 65 -15.24 -11.82 -0.10
#